data_345ba7d8a0c1bd0c957b8926e0b7213b
#
_entry.id   345ba7d8a0c1bd0c957b8926e0b7213b
#
_cell.length_a   1.000
_cell.length_b   1.000
_cell.length_c   1.000
_cell.angle_alpha   90.00
_cell.angle_beta   90.00
_cell.angle_gamma   90.00
#
_symmetry.space_group_name_H-M   'P 1'
#
loop_
_entity.id
_entity.type
_entity.pdbx_description
1 polymer ?
#
loop_
_entity_poly.entity_id
_entity_poly.type
_entity_poly.pdbx_seq_one_letter_code
_entity_poly.pdbx_strand_id
1 'polypeptide(L)'
;MDRPVTTLFMLMSVDGKISPGATDNLDVDKDFTDIDGLKEGLHQYYEIEQTTDLWSLNTGRVQAKLGVNEKSMPDKTPVSFVLIDNSHLNEHGIKYFCQLSKQFVLITTNSNHPAFKVNADNVKQWS
;
A
#
# COMPACT_ATOMS: atom_id res chain seq x y z
N MET A 1 -4.16 -10.85 -27.63
CA MET A 1 -4.58 -10.42 -26.28
C MET A 1 -3.55 -9.46 -25.74
N ASP A 2 -3.95 -8.25 -25.48
CA ASP A 2 -3.06 -7.25 -24.89
C ASP A 2 -2.81 -7.62 -23.45
N ARG A 3 -1.54 -7.67 -23.07
CA ARG A 3 -1.14 -7.91 -21.68
C ARG A 3 -0.87 -6.57 -21.02
N PRO A 4 -1.23 -6.40 -19.75
CA PRO A 4 -0.89 -5.19 -19.04
C PRO A 4 0.64 -5.06 -18.94
N VAL A 5 1.13 -3.84 -19.12
CA VAL A 5 2.53 -3.52 -18.79
C VAL A 5 2.61 -3.42 -17.27
N THR A 6 3.51 -4.20 -16.70
CA THR A 6 3.72 -4.20 -15.24
C THR A 6 5.11 -3.68 -14.92
N THR A 7 5.17 -2.66 -14.10
CA THR A 7 6.41 -2.09 -13.59
C THR A 7 6.63 -2.54 -12.15
N LEU A 8 7.77 -3.16 -11.88
CA LEU A 8 8.20 -3.40 -10.50
C LEU A 8 8.84 -2.11 -9.97
N PHE A 9 8.20 -1.51 -8.99
CA PHE A 9 8.67 -0.29 -8.35
C PHE A 9 8.93 -0.58 -6.87
N MET A 10 10.17 -0.46 -6.45
CA MET A 10 10.55 -0.77 -5.07
C MET A 10 11.79 0.00 -4.64
N LEU A 11 11.87 0.31 -3.36
CA LEU A 11 13.08 0.82 -2.74
C LEU A 11 14.03 -0.34 -2.46
N MET A 12 15.28 -0.17 -2.86
CA MET A 12 16.30 -1.20 -2.69
C MET A 12 17.66 -0.55 -2.40
N SER A 13 18.44 -1.16 -1.53
CA SER A 13 19.82 -0.73 -1.30
C SER A 13 20.72 -1.05 -2.50
N VAL A 14 21.88 -0.39 -2.56
CA VAL A 14 22.87 -0.60 -3.65
C VAL A 14 23.35 -2.05 -3.74
N ASP A 15 23.34 -2.78 -2.62
CA ASP A 15 23.69 -4.21 -2.56
C ASP A 15 22.48 -5.15 -2.70
N GLY A 16 21.33 -4.63 -3.14
CA GLY A 16 20.16 -5.43 -3.50
C GLY A 16 19.25 -5.82 -2.34
N LYS A 17 19.35 -5.18 -1.19
CA LYS A 17 18.49 -5.47 -0.03
C LYS A 17 17.21 -4.63 -0.07
N ILE A 18 16.10 -5.27 0.24
CA ILE A 18 14.77 -4.65 0.32
C ILE A 18 14.24 -4.54 1.76
N SER A 19 15.04 -4.96 2.73
CA SER A 19 14.72 -4.90 4.16
C SER A 19 15.94 -4.43 4.94
N PRO A 20 15.76 -3.63 6.02
CA PRO A 20 16.88 -3.16 6.85
C PRO A 20 17.48 -4.26 7.74
N GLY A 21 16.96 -5.46 7.73
CA GLY A 21 17.44 -6.55 8.59
C GLY A 21 17.18 -7.94 8.04
N ALA A 22 17.61 -8.93 8.82
CA ALA A 22 17.51 -10.34 8.46
C ALA A 22 16.12 -10.96 8.67
N THR A 23 15.18 -10.20 9.22
CA THR A 23 13.84 -10.69 9.54
C THR A 23 12.76 -9.92 8.78
N ASP A 24 11.61 -10.54 8.59
CA ASP A 24 10.40 -9.98 7.98
C ASP A 24 9.69 -8.92 8.87
N ASN A 25 10.22 -8.65 10.05
CA ASN A 25 9.63 -7.69 10.99
C ASN A 25 10.05 -6.24 10.72
N LEU A 26 11.13 -6.04 9.97
CA LEU A 26 11.64 -4.72 9.63
C LEU A 26 11.15 -4.29 8.25
N ASP A 27 10.93 -3.00 8.09
CA ASP A 27 10.44 -2.41 6.85
C ASP A 27 11.13 -1.08 6.57
N VAL A 28 11.48 -0.83 5.32
CA VAL A 28 12.21 0.39 4.92
C VAL A 28 11.41 1.66 5.23
N ASP A 29 10.09 1.64 5.04
CA ASP A 29 9.24 2.80 5.27
C ASP A 29 9.13 3.18 6.76
N LYS A 30 9.31 2.20 7.64
CA LYS A 30 9.20 2.39 9.08
C LYS A 30 10.55 2.59 9.74
N ASP A 31 11.54 1.80 9.37
CA ASP A 31 12.79 1.69 10.12
C ASP A 31 13.90 2.59 9.55
N PHE A 32 13.78 3.02 8.29
CA PHE A 32 14.75 3.92 7.67
C PHE A 32 14.47 5.41 7.92
N THR A 33 13.28 5.76 8.40
CA THR A 33 12.92 7.16 8.68
C THR A 33 13.75 7.78 9.80
N ASP A 34 14.37 6.96 10.65
CA ASP A 34 15.23 7.41 11.75
C ASP A 34 16.70 7.65 11.32
N ILE A 35 17.02 7.34 10.06
CA ILE A 35 18.36 7.57 9.52
C ILE A 35 18.39 8.91 8.78
N ASP A 36 19.28 9.81 9.24
CA ASP A 36 19.45 11.12 8.63
C ASP A 36 19.73 11.02 7.11
N GLY A 37 19.03 11.83 6.34
CA GLY A 37 19.13 11.86 4.87
C GLY A 37 18.31 10.82 4.12
N LEU A 38 17.82 9.76 4.77
CA LEU A 38 16.97 8.75 4.10
C LEU A 38 15.49 9.16 4.06
N LYS A 39 15.04 9.97 5.00
CA LYS A 39 13.66 10.48 5.01
C LYS A 39 13.31 11.27 3.76
N GLU A 40 14.22 12.09 3.28
CA GLU A 40 14.05 12.87 2.04
C GLU A 40 14.04 11.96 0.81
N GLY A 41 14.86 10.91 0.79
CA GLY A 41 14.87 9.90 -0.27
C GLY A 41 13.58 9.09 -0.33
N LEU A 42 13.00 8.74 0.82
CA LEU A 42 11.68 8.09 0.89
C LEU A 42 10.57 9.00 0.34
N HIS A 43 10.61 10.30 0.63
CA HIS A 43 9.66 11.26 0.08
C HIS A 43 9.73 11.31 -1.45
N GLN A 44 10.93 11.35 -2.02
CA GLN A 44 11.16 11.29 -3.46
C GLN A 44 10.63 9.98 -4.08
N TYR A 45 10.75 8.86 -3.40
CA TYR A 45 10.19 7.58 -3.83
C TYR A 45 8.68 7.68 -4.07
N TYR A 46 7.94 8.25 -3.12
CA TYR A 46 6.49 8.42 -3.25
C TYR A 46 6.10 9.45 -4.32
N GLU A 47 6.87 10.49 -4.52
CA GLU A 47 6.67 11.44 -5.62
C GLU A 47 6.83 10.77 -6.99
N ILE A 48 7.86 9.93 -7.15
CA ILE A 48 8.09 9.18 -8.39
C ILE A 48 6.96 8.16 -8.62
N GLU A 49 6.50 7.47 -7.58
CA GLU A 49 5.38 6.52 -7.67
C GLU A 49 4.15 7.18 -8.30
N GLN A 50 3.82 8.41 -7.91
CA GLN A 50 2.66 9.14 -8.43
C GLN A 50 2.80 9.55 -9.91
N THR A 51 4.00 9.57 -10.45
CA THR A 51 4.27 9.97 -11.84
C THR A 51 4.54 8.79 -12.76
N THR A 52 4.84 7.61 -12.22
CA THR A 52 5.28 6.45 -13.00
C THR A 52 4.09 5.57 -13.39
N ASP A 53 3.22 5.25 -12.45
CA ASP A 53 2.10 4.33 -12.67
C ASP A 53 0.91 4.74 -11.79
N LEU A 54 -0.28 4.82 -12.40
CA LEU A 54 -1.49 5.25 -11.70
C LEU A 54 -2.27 4.09 -11.04
N TRP A 55 -1.75 2.87 -11.15
CA TRP A 55 -2.25 1.69 -10.47
C TRP A 55 -1.15 1.01 -9.67
N SER A 56 -1.40 0.80 -8.39
CA SER A 56 -0.47 0.11 -7.48
C SER A 56 -1.10 -1.18 -6.96
N LEU A 57 -0.37 -2.30 -7.11
CA LEU A 57 -0.76 -3.59 -6.53
C LEU A 57 0.07 -3.84 -5.26
N ASN A 58 -0.62 -4.09 -4.16
CA ASN A 58 0.02 -4.29 -2.87
C ASN A 58 -0.73 -5.36 -2.04
N THR A 59 -0.25 -5.64 -0.84
CA THR A 59 -0.90 -6.59 0.07
C THR A 59 -1.35 -5.90 1.35
N GLY A 60 -2.50 -6.31 1.89
CA GLY A 60 -3.00 -5.81 3.17
C GLY A 60 -2.04 -6.11 4.33
N ARG A 61 -1.32 -7.23 4.27
CA ARG A 61 -0.30 -7.57 5.27
C ARG A 61 0.78 -6.49 5.39
N VAL A 62 1.35 -6.06 4.27
CA VAL A 62 2.38 -5.01 4.27
C VAL A 62 1.80 -3.70 4.76
N GLN A 63 0.61 -3.33 4.30
CA GLN A 63 -0.03 -2.08 4.70
C GLN A 63 -0.39 -2.05 6.19
N ALA A 64 -0.87 -3.16 6.75
CA ALA A 64 -1.11 -3.28 8.18
C ALA A 64 0.19 -3.16 8.99
N LYS A 65 1.28 -3.75 8.51
CA LYS A 65 2.62 -3.62 9.11
C LYS A 65 3.10 -2.15 9.11
N LEU A 66 2.78 -1.39 8.09
CA LEU A 66 3.04 0.05 7.99
C LEU A 66 2.11 0.92 8.87
N GLY A 67 1.19 0.29 9.60
CA GLY A 67 0.32 0.97 10.56
C GLY A 67 -0.94 1.59 9.97
N VAL A 68 -1.35 1.22 8.76
CA VAL A 68 -2.53 1.77 8.08
C VAL A 68 -3.82 1.62 8.91
N ASN A 69 -3.90 0.57 9.73
CA ASN A 69 -5.05 0.33 10.60
C ASN A 69 -5.25 1.37 11.71
N GLU A 70 -4.24 2.20 11.98
CA GLU A 70 -4.25 3.22 13.05
C GLU A 70 -3.84 4.61 12.58
N LYS A 71 -3.36 4.76 11.34
CA LYS A 71 -2.95 6.06 10.80
C LYS A 71 -4.11 7.03 10.69
N SER A 72 -3.83 8.32 10.85
CA SER A 72 -4.77 9.38 10.51
C SER A 72 -5.18 9.31 9.03
N MET A 73 -6.38 9.77 8.72
CA MET A 73 -6.88 9.74 7.34
C MET A 73 -5.99 10.58 6.43
N PRO A 74 -5.63 10.06 5.26
CA PRO A 74 -4.72 10.73 4.33
C PRO A 74 -5.46 11.71 3.41
N ASP A 75 -4.68 12.53 2.73
CA ASP A 75 -5.14 13.24 1.54
C ASP A 75 -5.29 12.26 0.36
N LYS A 76 -6.18 12.59 -0.56
CA LYS A 76 -6.39 11.79 -1.77
C LYS A 76 -5.22 11.91 -2.73
N THR A 77 -4.78 10.78 -3.28
CA THR A 77 -3.75 10.72 -4.33
C THR A 77 -4.37 10.42 -5.70
N PRO A 78 -3.67 10.69 -6.80
CA PRO A 78 -4.12 10.28 -8.14
C PRO A 78 -3.95 8.78 -8.41
N VAL A 79 -3.35 8.04 -7.49
CA VAL A 79 -3.07 6.60 -7.63
C VAL A 79 -4.27 5.78 -7.23
N SER A 80 -4.58 4.75 -8.01
CA SER A 80 -5.54 3.71 -7.67
C SER A 80 -4.82 2.51 -7.07
N PHE A 81 -5.40 1.92 -6.03
CA PHE A 81 -4.78 0.79 -5.32
C PHE A 81 -5.59 -0.50 -5.49
N VAL A 82 -4.87 -1.57 -5.75
CA VAL A 82 -5.37 -2.94 -5.67
C VAL A 82 -4.70 -3.61 -4.49
N LEU A 83 -5.46 -4.05 -3.51
CA LEU A 83 -4.94 -4.77 -2.35
C LEU A 83 -5.44 -6.20 -2.32
N ILE A 84 -4.53 -7.13 -2.07
CA ILE A 84 -4.86 -8.52 -1.75
C ILE A 84 -4.82 -8.66 -0.23
N ASP A 85 -5.96 -8.95 0.40
CA ASP A 85 -6.04 -9.12 1.85
C ASP A 85 -7.17 -10.05 2.27
N ASN A 86 -6.90 -10.91 3.26
CA ASN A 86 -7.89 -11.78 3.87
C ASN A 86 -8.17 -11.45 5.35
N SER A 87 -7.20 -10.86 6.08
CA SER A 87 -7.30 -10.78 7.54
C SER A 87 -6.50 -9.67 8.22
N HIS A 88 -5.73 -8.89 7.49
CA HIS A 88 -4.79 -7.94 8.07
C HIS A 88 -5.35 -6.52 8.22
N LEU A 89 -6.21 -6.10 7.28
CA LEU A 89 -6.83 -4.79 7.31
C LEU A 89 -8.13 -4.82 8.13
N ASN A 90 -8.29 -3.87 9.05
CA ASN A 90 -9.53 -3.61 9.75
C ASN A 90 -10.38 -2.56 9.01
N GLU A 91 -11.54 -2.20 9.55
CA GLU A 91 -12.42 -1.18 8.94
C GLU A 91 -11.71 0.17 8.77
N HIS A 92 -10.86 0.55 9.71
CA HIS A 92 -10.11 1.80 9.64
C HIS A 92 -9.11 1.78 8.47
N GLY A 93 -8.36 0.69 8.31
CA GLY A 93 -7.43 0.50 7.19
C GLY A 93 -8.13 0.51 5.83
N ILE A 94 -9.32 -0.07 5.74
CA ILE A 94 -10.14 -0.02 4.52
C ILE A 94 -10.59 1.42 4.23
N LYS A 95 -11.10 2.14 5.23
CA LYS A 95 -11.50 3.55 5.09
C LYS A 95 -10.32 4.43 4.69
N TYR A 96 -9.13 4.15 5.24
CA TYR A 96 -7.90 4.83 4.87
C TYR A 96 -7.64 4.73 3.36
N PHE A 97 -7.70 3.52 2.78
CA PHE A 97 -7.51 3.33 1.34
C PHE A 97 -8.66 3.89 0.50
N CYS A 98 -9.89 3.88 1.00
CA CYS A 98 -11.00 4.56 0.33
C CYS A 98 -10.76 6.06 0.22
N GLN A 99 -10.19 6.68 1.25
CA GLN A 99 -9.85 8.10 1.27
C GLN A 99 -8.63 8.42 0.41
N LEU A 100 -7.58 7.61 0.52
CA LEU A 100 -6.30 7.80 -0.18
C LEU A 100 -6.44 7.63 -1.70
N SER A 101 -7.16 6.61 -2.14
CA SER A 101 -7.13 6.11 -3.51
C SER A 101 -8.08 6.88 -4.43
N LYS A 102 -7.67 7.05 -5.67
CA LYS A 102 -8.60 7.44 -6.74
C LYS A 102 -9.67 6.37 -6.95
N GLN A 103 -9.24 5.11 -7.08
CA GLN A 103 -10.09 3.92 -7.02
C GLN A 103 -9.43 2.89 -6.11
N PHE A 104 -10.25 2.15 -5.38
CA PHE A 104 -9.77 1.11 -4.49
C PHE A 104 -10.40 -0.22 -4.85
N VAL A 105 -9.56 -1.21 -5.12
CA VAL A 105 -9.97 -2.59 -5.39
C VAL A 105 -9.40 -3.48 -4.31
N LEU A 106 -10.27 -4.22 -3.63
CA LEU A 106 -9.86 -5.25 -2.69
C LEU A 106 -10.12 -6.64 -3.29
N ILE A 107 -9.11 -7.49 -3.28
CA ILE A 107 -9.19 -8.89 -3.65
C ILE A 107 -9.10 -9.72 -2.37
N THR A 108 -10.14 -10.49 -2.09
CA THR A 108 -10.19 -11.33 -0.89
C THR A 108 -10.94 -12.64 -1.15
N THR A 109 -10.52 -13.70 -0.47
CA THR A 109 -11.27 -14.98 -0.39
C THR A 109 -12.08 -15.08 0.91
N ASN A 110 -11.96 -14.07 1.80
CA ASN A 110 -12.68 -14.03 3.07
C ASN A 110 -14.03 -13.34 2.92
N SER A 111 -15.12 -14.11 2.89
CA SER A 111 -16.49 -13.58 2.81
C SER A 111 -16.91 -12.70 4.00
N ASN A 112 -16.18 -12.76 5.12
CA ASN A 112 -16.41 -11.95 6.32
C ASN A 112 -15.43 -10.78 6.44
N HIS A 113 -14.74 -10.43 5.37
CA HIS A 113 -13.77 -9.34 5.40
C HIS A 113 -14.44 -8.01 5.79
N PRO A 114 -13.80 -7.17 6.65
CA PRO A 114 -14.37 -5.89 7.09
C PRO A 114 -14.76 -4.94 5.96
N ALA A 115 -14.13 -5.06 4.79
CA ALA A 115 -14.43 -4.25 3.62
C ALA A 115 -15.90 -4.35 3.16
N PHE A 116 -16.57 -5.47 3.40
CA PHE A 116 -17.99 -5.65 3.04
C PHE A 116 -18.93 -4.77 3.89
N LYS A 117 -18.45 -4.26 5.03
CA LYS A 117 -19.19 -3.35 5.91
C LYS A 117 -18.95 -1.88 5.58
N VAL A 118 -17.90 -1.57 4.82
CA VAL A 118 -17.55 -0.20 4.44
C VAL A 118 -18.26 0.14 3.15
N ASN A 119 -19.11 1.16 3.18
CA ASN A 119 -19.79 1.68 2.00
C ASN A 119 -19.01 2.87 1.45
N ALA A 120 -18.43 2.71 0.27
CA ALA A 120 -17.72 3.78 -0.44
C ALA A 120 -17.85 3.59 -1.95
N ASP A 121 -18.09 4.67 -2.67
CA ASP A 121 -18.38 4.64 -4.10
C ASP A 121 -17.19 4.20 -4.96
N ASN A 122 -15.97 4.37 -4.44
CA ASN A 122 -14.75 4.03 -5.15
C ASN A 122 -14.20 2.64 -4.84
N VAL A 123 -14.93 1.81 -4.09
CA VAL A 123 -14.51 0.46 -3.71
C VAL A 123 -15.10 -0.58 -4.66
N LYS A 124 -14.24 -1.39 -5.25
CA LYS A 124 -14.62 -2.61 -5.99
C LYS A 124 -14.11 -3.81 -5.23
N GLN A 125 -14.98 -4.77 -5.03
CA GLN A 125 -14.68 -6.00 -4.29
C GLN A 125 -14.74 -7.19 -5.27
N TRP A 126 -13.70 -8.02 -5.20
CA TRP A 126 -13.61 -9.26 -5.95
C TRP A 126 -13.30 -10.41 -4.99
N SER A 127 -14.06 -11.42 -5.09
CA SER A 127 -13.91 -12.64 -4.28
C SER A 127 -13.57 -13.85 -5.15
#